data_4e91bc1b381f74f74c732b9e1c46e786
#
_entry.id   4e91bc1b381f74f74c732b9e1c46e786
#
_cell.length_a   1.000
_cell.length_b   1.000
_cell.length_c   1.000
_cell.angle_alpha   90.00
_cell.angle_beta   90.00
_cell.angle_gamma   90.00
#
_symmetry.space_group_name_H-M   'P 1'
#
loop_
_entity.id
_entity.type
_entity.pdbx_description
1 polymer ?
#
loop_
_entity_poly.entity_id
_entity_poly.type
_entity_poly.pdbx_seq_one_letter_code
_entity_poly.pdbx_strand_id
1 'polypeptide(L)'
;MKRFIYPLLSAAIMLSAATTQAADKPKLVIYTYDAFAADWGPAPAVKKAFEPVCGCEVQFVATDSSIGILRKIQLEGASTKADIALGLDTNLTAIARDTGLFTEHGAGSASLKLPVAWNDPVFMPFDYGYFSFVYDSDKVKSAPKSFDELLNMPEDFKIVIQDPRSSTPGLGLLLWVRQIYGDKAPEVWKKLKPRILTITKGWSEAY
;
A
#
# COMPACT_ATOMS: atom_id res chain seq x y z
N MET A 1 -32.13 74.92 49.37
CA MET A 1 -30.91 74.03 49.15
C MET A 1 -31.37 72.80 48.41
N LYS A 2 -31.13 72.73 47.06
CA LYS A 2 -31.50 71.56 46.22
C LYS A 2 -30.23 70.78 45.92
N ARG A 3 -30.16 69.54 46.43
CA ARG A 3 -29.07 68.60 46.15
C ARG A 3 -29.38 67.85 44.86
N PHE A 4 -28.53 68.03 43.85
CA PHE A 4 -28.52 67.24 42.59
C PHE A 4 -27.70 65.95 42.86
N ILE A 5 -28.35 64.81 42.66
CA ILE A 5 -27.70 63.50 42.67
C ILE A 5 -27.50 63.10 41.21
N TYR A 6 -26.23 62.94 40.76
CA TYR A 6 -25.89 62.38 39.45
C TYR A 6 -25.76 60.88 39.58
N PRO A 7 -26.41 60.07 38.73
CA PRO A 7 -26.13 58.64 38.69
C PRO A 7 -24.90 58.37 37.80
N LEU A 8 -23.88 57.73 38.39
CA LEU A 8 -22.77 57.16 37.64
C LEU A 8 -23.27 55.93 36.85
N LEU A 9 -23.25 56.06 35.53
CA LEU A 9 -23.50 54.95 34.61
C LEU A 9 -22.21 54.19 34.40
N SER A 10 -22.01 53.05 35.09
CA SER A 10 -20.86 52.13 34.85
C SER A 10 -21.15 51.29 33.62
N ALA A 11 -20.50 51.59 32.51
CA ALA A 11 -20.52 50.78 31.32
C ALA A 11 -19.57 49.58 31.49
N ALA A 12 -20.12 48.38 31.75
CA ALA A 12 -19.37 47.15 31.75
C ALA A 12 -19.12 46.70 30.29
N ILE A 13 -17.89 46.87 29.82
CA ILE A 13 -17.43 46.32 28.52
C ILE A 13 -17.23 44.84 28.70
N MET A 14 -18.17 44.00 28.22
CA MET A 14 -17.92 42.56 28.12
C MET A 14 -16.99 42.30 26.94
N LEU A 15 -15.74 41.96 27.22
CA LEU A 15 -14.80 41.43 26.25
C LEU A 15 -15.24 39.99 25.95
N SER A 16 -15.93 39.80 24.85
CA SER A 16 -16.24 38.47 24.29
C SER A 16 -14.92 37.90 23.73
N ALA A 17 -14.27 37.02 24.49
CA ALA A 17 -13.18 36.22 23.97
C ALA A 17 -13.74 35.26 22.92
N ALA A 18 -13.61 35.61 21.65
CA ALA A 18 -13.88 34.69 20.56
C ALA A 18 -12.84 33.58 20.65
N THR A 19 -13.24 32.42 21.19
CA THR A 19 -12.46 31.19 21.09
C THR A 19 -12.46 30.81 19.60
N THR A 20 -11.38 31.10 18.91
CA THR A 20 -11.11 30.54 17.58
C THR A 20 -10.96 29.03 17.78
N GLN A 21 -12.05 28.31 17.56
CA GLN A 21 -12.00 26.85 17.45
C GLN A 21 -11.20 26.57 16.19
N ALA A 22 -10.00 26.01 16.36
CA ALA A 22 -9.20 25.57 15.24
C ALA A 22 -10.06 24.57 14.45
N ALA A 23 -10.41 24.92 13.21
CA ALA A 23 -11.18 24.02 12.35
C ALA A 23 -10.39 22.71 12.22
N ASP A 24 -11.05 21.59 12.46
CA ASP A 24 -10.46 20.27 12.25
C ASP A 24 -9.92 20.20 10.83
N LYS A 25 -8.65 19.79 10.69
CA LYS A 25 -8.06 19.62 9.37
C LYS A 25 -8.82 18.56 8.58
N PRO A 26 -9.06 18.77 7.28
CA PRO A 26 -9.63 17.73 6.45
C PRO A 26 -8.75 16.47 6.50
N LYS A 27 -9.38 15.30 6.50
CA LYS A 27 -8.68 14.01 6.51
C LYS A 27 -8.54 13.48 5.10
N LEU A 28 -7.35 12.96 4.79
CA LEU A 28 -7.09 12.19 3.58
C LEU A 28 -6.82 10.74 4.00
N VAL A 29 -7.75 9.84 3.67
CA VAL A 29 -7.70 8.44 4.07
C VAL A 29 -7.13 7.60 2.93
N ILE A 30 -6.00 6.95 3.19
CA ILE A 30 -5.27 6.13 2.22
C ILE A 30 -5.29 4.68 2.68
N TYR A 31 -5.94 3.81 1.91
CA TYR A 31 -5.84 2.36 2.14
C TYR A 31 -4.60 1.83 1.46
N THR A 32 -3.78 1.10 2.22
CA THR A 32 -2.50 0.59 1.75
C THR A 32 -2.16 -0.76 2.38
N TYR A 33 -1.02 -1.34 2.01
CA TYR A 33 -0.53 -2.58 2.59
C TYR A 33 0.38 -2.33 3.81
N ASP A 34 0.49 -3.32 4.68
CA ASP A 34 1.14 -3.23 5.99
C ASP A 34 2.61 -2.78 5.92
N ALA A 35 3.39 -3.32 4.98
CA ALA A 35 4.78 -2.95 4.81
C ALA A 35 4.98 -1.48 4.39
N PHE A 36 4.04 -0.88 3.64
CA PHE A 36 4.07 0.55 3.34
C PHE A 36 3.78 1.39 4.58
N ALA A 37 2.79 0.97 5.39
CA ALA A 37 2.31 1.69 6.55
C ALA A 37 3.17 1.50 7.81
N ALA A 38 4.06 0.51 7.83
CA ALA A 38 4.94 0.21 8.97
C ALA A 38 5.84 1.39 9.34
N ASP A 39 6.31 1.45 10.58
CA ASP A 39 7.20 2.50 11.07
C ASP A 39 8.52 2.60 10.28
N TRP A 40 8.99 1.46 9.78
CA TRP A 40 10.16 1.37 8.90
C TRP A 40 9.83 1.57 7.41
N GLY A 41 8.55 1.61 7.06
CA GLY A 41 8.06 1.78 5.69
C GLY A 41 8.04 3.25 5.26
N PRO A 42 7.57 3.52 4.03
CA PRO A 42 7.54 4.87 3.47
C PRO A 42 6.50 5.82 4.10
N ALA A 43 5.41 5.29 4.66
CA ALA A 43 4.26 6.09 5.11
C ALA A 43 4.62 7.22 6.10
N PRO A 44 5.47 7.03 7.11
CA PRO A 44 5.84 8.12 8.03
C PRO A 44 6.51 9.29 7.32
N ALA A 45 7.40 9.01 6.37
CA ALA A 45 8.09 10.04 5.60
C ALA A 45 7.14 10.77 4.64
N VAL A 46 6.25 10.03 3.96
CA VAL A 46 5.22 10.59 3.08
C VAL A 46 4.28 11.49 3.86
N LYS A 47 3.76 11.03 4.99
CA LYS A 47 2.89 11.82 5.89
C LYS A 47 3.55 13.12 6.28
N LYS A 48 4.77 13.05 6.82
CA LYS A 48 5.56 14.21 7.27
C LYS A 48 5.77 15.25 6.15
N ALA A 49 6.03 14.78 4.92
CA ALA A 49 6.29 15.66 3.80
C ALA A 49 4.99 16.25 3.20
N PHE A 50 3.90 15.49 3.18
CA PHE A 50 2.70 15.86 2.45
C PHE A 50 1.69 16.68 3.27
N GLU A 51 1.52 16.40 4.56
CA GLU A 51 0.58 17.14 5.42
C GLU A 51 0.76 18.67 5.42
N PRO A 52 2.00 19.22 5.42
CA PRO A 52 2.20 20.66 5.29
C PRO A 52 1.77 21.23 3.94
N VAL A 53 1.84 20.40 2.88
CA VAL A 53 1.51 20.81 1.50
C VAL A 53 0.00 20.80 1.27
N CYS A 54 -0.70 19.74 1.74
CA CYS A 54 -2.15 19.63 1.58
C CYS A 54 -2.96 20.42 2.61
N GLY A 55 -2.36 20.79 3.74
CA GLY A 55 -3.09 21.35 4.88
C GLY A 55 -4.08 20.37 5.51
N CYS A 56 -3.90 19.07 5.27
CA CYS A 56 -4.75 17.99 5.69
C CYS A 56 -4.07 17.09 6.74
N GLU A 57 -4.82 16.16 7.33
CA GLU A 57 -4.33 15.04 8.14
C GLU A 57 -4.33 13.78 7.27
N VAL A 58 -3.17 13.17 7.04
CA VAL A 58 -3.06 11.91 6.30
C VAL A 58 -3.25 10.73 7.25
N GLN A 59 -4.23 9.88 6.93
CA GLN A 59 -4.53 8.66 7.68
C GLN A 59 -4.28 7.44 6.79
N PHE A 60 -3.30 6.61 7.15
CA PHE A 60 -3.10 5.31 6.52
C PHE A 60 -3.92 4.22 7.21
N VAL A 61 -4.63 3.43 6.42
CA VAL A 61 -5.35 2.23 6.88
C VAL A 61 -4.72 1.02 6.19
N ALA A 62 -3.99 0.23 6.98
CA ALA A 62 -3.24 -0.90 6.48
C ALA A 62 -4.11 -2.16 6.33
N THR A 63 -3.83 -2.93 5.29
CA THR A 63 -4.26 -4.30 5.09
C THR A 63 -3.02 -5.18 4.90
N ASP A 64 -3.18 -6.47 4.94
CA ASP A 64 -2.07 -7.42 4.85
C ASP A 64 -1.45 -7.53 3.44
N SER A 65 -2.12 -6.99 2.41
CA SER A 65 -1.67 -7.14 1.01
C SER A 65 -2.41 -6.24 0.03
N SER A 66 -1.89 -6.15 -1.20
CA SER A 66 -2.53 -5.43 -2.30
C SER A 66 -3.95 -5.92 -2.60
N ILE A 67 -4.16 -7.24 -2.64
CA ILE A 67 -5.51 -7.80 -2.82
C ILE A 67 -6.40 -7.52 -1.61
N GLY A 68 -5.83 -7.43 -0.40
CA GLY A 68 -6.54 -7.04 0.82
C GLY A 68 -7.13 -5.64 0.72
N ILE A 69 -6.40 -4.68 0.13
CA ILE A 69 -6.89 -3.32 -0.15
C ILE A 69 -8.13 -3.39 -1.03
N LEU A 70 -8.04 -4.09 -2.16
CA LEU A 70 -9.14 -4.20 -3.11
C LEU A 70 -10.37 -4.86 -2.48
N ARG A 71 -10.18 -5.97 -1.75
CA ARG A 71 -11.27 -6.67 -1.06
C ARG A 71 -11.96 -5.80 -0.01
N LYS A 72 -11.18 -5.01 0.74
CA LYS A 72 -11.73 -4.08 1.72
C LYS A 72 -12.61 -3.04 1.04
N ILE A 73 -12.15 -2.43 -0.05
CA ILE A 73 -12.91 -1.46 -0.83
C ILE A 73 -14.17 -2.10 -1.42
N GLN A 74 -14.08 -3.31 -1.98
CA GLN A 74 -15.23 -4.05 -2.50
C GLN A 74 -16.27 -4.36 -1.42
N LEU A 75 -15.83 -4.73 -0.22
CA LEU A 75 -16.70 -5.03 0.91
C LEU A 75 -17.44 -3.80 1.41
N GLU A 76 -16.78 -2.66 1.44
CA GLU A 76 -17.35 -1.38 1.87
C GLU A 76 -18.21 -0.74 0.78
N GLY A 77 -17.93 -1.02 -0.49
CA GLY A 77 -18.63 -0.49 -1.63
C GLY A 77 -18.70 1.04 -1.63
N ALA A 78 -19.85 1.60 -1.92
CA ALA A 78 -20.05 3.05 -1.93
C ALA A 78 -19.89 3.73 -0.55
N SER A 79 -19.80 2.97 0.53
CA SER A 79 -19.56 3.50 1.88
C SER A 79 -18.08 3.49 2.29
N THR A 80 -17.17 3.15 1.38
CA THR A 80 -15.74 3.19 1.66
C THR A 80 -15.29 4.55 2.18
N LYS A 81 -14.34 4.52 3.10
CA LYS A 81 -13.72 5.74 3.63
C LYS A 81 -12.41 6.08 2.93
N ALA A 82 -11.97 5.23 2.01
CA ALA A 82 -10.75 5.49 1.26
C ALA A 82 -10.95 6.61 0.25
N ASP A 83 -10.10 7.62 0.32
CA ASP A 83 -9.92 8.60 -0.74
C ASP A 83 -8.94 8.09 -1.79
N ILE A 84 -7.94 7.30 -1.34
CA ILE A 84 -6.91 6.73 -2.20
C ILE A 84 -6.69 5.26 -1.83
N ALA A 85 -6.57 4.40 -2.85
CA ALA A 85 -6.03 3.05 -2.73
C ALA A 85 -4.59 3.05 -3.24
N LEU A 86 -3.62 2.80 -2.37
CA LEU A 86 -2.20 2.81 -2.69
C LEU A 86 -1.63 1.40 -2.57
N GLY A 87 -1.05 0.88 -3.65
CA GLY A 87 -0.38 -0.42 -3.67
C GLY A 87 -1.15 -1.53 -4.39
N LEU A 88 -2.11 -1.18 -5.24
CA LEU A 88 -2.67 -2.14 -6.19
C LEU A 88 -1.63 -2.43 -7.27
N ASP A 89 -1.36 -3.69 -7.53
CA ASP A 89 -0.46 -4.10 -8.60
C ASP A 89 -1.19 -4.26 -9.95
N THR A 90 -0.43 -4.40 -11.04
CA THR A 90 -0.97 -4.49 -12.40
C THR A 90 -1.92 -5.66 -12.62
N ASN A 91 -1.84 -6.74 -11.83
CA ASN A 91 -2.77 -7.88 -11.93
C ASN A 91 -4.14 -7.56 -11.34
N LEU A 92 -4.23 -6.52 -10.50
CA LEU A 92 -5.47 -6.12 -9.83
C LEU A 92 -6.20 -4.97 -10.53
N THR A 93 -5.54 -4.21 -11.40
CA THR A 93 -6.13 -3.00 -12.01
C THR A 93 -7.39 -3.28 -12.82
N ALA A 94 -7.44 -4.38 -13.57
CA ALA A 94 -8.64 -4.76 -14.33
C ALA A 94 -9.81 -5.07 -13.39
N ILE A 95 -9.58 -5.90 -12.36
CA ILE A 95 -10.60 -6.29 -11.38
C ILE A 95 -11.07 -5.05 -10.60
N ALA A 96 -10.14 -4.17 -10.23
CA ALA A 96 -10.46 -2.93 -9.53
C ALA A 96 -11.37 -2.02 -10.39
N ARG A 97 -11.05 -1.86 -11.67
CA ARG A 97 -11.86 -1.08 -12.61
C ARG A 97 -13.28 -1.63 -12.75
N ASP A 98 -13.42 -2.95 -12.85
CA ASP A 98 -14.71 -3.63 -13.00
C ASP A 98 -15.64 -3.43 -11.78
N THR A 99 -15.10 -3.01 -10.64
CA THR A 99 -15.93 -2.67 -9.47
C THR A 99 -16.75 -1.39 -9.63
N GLY A 100 -16.33 -0.49 -10.53
CA GLY A 100 -16.92 0.84 -10.67
C GLY A 100 -16.69 1.78 -9.48
N LEU A 101 -15.81 1.41 -8.52
CA LEU A 101 -15.50 2.18 -7.31
C LEU A 101 -14.30 3.11 -7.46
N PHE A 102 -13.60 3.04 -8.59
CA PHE A 102 -12.44 3.87 -8.89
C PHE A 102 -12.78 4.87 -10.00
N THR A 103 -12.27 6.08 -9.88
CA THR A 103 -12.47 7.18 -10.84
C THR A 103 -11.14 7.63 -11.43
N GLU A 104 -11.21 8.42 -12.49
CA GLU A 104 -10.02 9.03 -13.08
C GLU A 104 -9.28 9.88 -12.05
N HIS A 105 -7.94 9.72 -12.00
CA HIS A 105 -7.12 10.42 -11.01
C HIS A 105 -6.94 11.92 -11.29
N GLY A 106 -7.25 12.40 -12.50
CA GLY A 106 -7.17 13.82 -12.87
C GLY A 106 -5.77 14.45 -12.76
N ALA A 107 -4.77 13.68 -12.34
CA ALA A 107 -3.40 14.16 -12.28
C ALA A 107 -2.86 14.23 -13.71
N GLY A 108 -2.29 15.37 -14.08
CA GLY A 108 -1.63 15.54 -15.37
C GLY A 108 -0.53 14.49 -15.58
N SER A 109 -0.01 14.39 -16.80
CA SER A 109 1.07 13.47 -17.15
C SER A 109 2.30 13.75 -16.28
N ALA A 110 2.44 13.05 -15.16
CA ALA A 110 3.70 13.01 -14.44
C ALA A 110 4.74 12.33 -15.37
N SER A 111 5.90 12.95 -15.55
CA SER A 111 7.01 12.34 -16.30
C SER A 111 7.57 11.18 -15.47
N LEU A 112 6.97 10.01 -15.60
CA LEU A 112 7.39 8.82 -14.89
C LEU A 112 8.46 8.09 -15.69
N LYS A 113 9.60 7.80 -15.07
CA LYS A 113 10.67 6.97 -15.67
C LYS A 113 10.38 5.51 -15.39
N LEU A 114 9.47 4.93 -16.15
CA LEU A 114 9.08 3.52 -16.03
C LEU A 114 9.77 2.66 -17.08
N PRO A 115 9.99 1.36 -16.82
CA PRO A 115 10.56 0.43 -17.80
C PRO A 115 9.60 0.12 -18.94
N VAL A 116 8.31 0.40 -18.75
CA VAL A 116 7.24 0.24 -19.76
C VAL A 116 6.40 1.50 -19.84
N ALA A 117 5.86 1.78 -21.02
CA ALA A 117 4.92 2.89 -21.20
C ALA A 117 3.67 2.66 -20.35
N TRP A 118 3.21 3.71 -19.67
CA TRP A 118 2.01 3.68 -18.86
C TRP A 118 1.05 4.78 -19.30
N ASN A 119 -0.18 4.41 -19.60
CA ASN A 119 -1.22 5.34 -19.99
C ASN A 119 -2.57 4.81 -19.48
N ASP A 120 -2.82 5.00 -18.19
CA ASP A 120 -4.06 4.58 -17.53
C ASP A 120 -4.67 5.80 -16.83
N PRO A 121 -5.92 6.20 -17.13
CA PRO A 121 -6.52 7.39 -16.54
C PRO A 121 -6.96 7.18 -15.09
N VAL A 122 -7.11 5.94 -14.64
CA VAL A 122 -7.62 5.60 -13.30
C VAL A 122 -6.48 5.23 -12.35
N PHE A 123 -5.49 4.51 -12.82
CA PHE A 123 -4.39 4.03 -11.99
C PHE A 123 -3.08 4.71 -12.36
N MET A 124 -2.42 5.31 -11.37
CA MET A 124 -1.12 5.95 -11.52
C MET A 124 -0.05 5.13 -10.81
N PRO A 125 1.02 4.71 -11.49
CA PRO A 125 2.12 4.03 -10.83
C PRO A 125 2.90 5.01 -9.94
N PHE A 126 3.23 4.60 -8.72
CA PHE A 126 4.08 5.36 -7.81
C PHE A 126 5.47 4.72 -7.67
N ASP A 127 5.58 3.43 -7.95
CA ASP A 127 6.83 2.69 -8.02
C ASP A 127 6.75 1.54 -9.04
N TYR A 128 7.86 0.86 -9.22
CA TYR A 128 7.94 -0.44 -9.88
C TYR A 128 9.07 -1.27 -9.26
N GLY A 129 8.98 -2.58 -9.41
CA GLY A 129 9.99 -3.49 -8.91
C GLY A 129 10.07 -4.77 -9.74
N TYR A 130 11.10 -5.56 -9.46
CA TYR A 130 11.29 -6.89 -10.03
C TYR A 130 11.18 -7.94 -8.95
N PHE A 131 10.57 -9.07 -9.28
CA PHE A 131 10.57 -10.21 -8.37
C PHE A 131 11.92 -10.90 -8.38
N SER A 132 12.41 -11.26 -7.20
CA SER A 132 13.65 -11.99 -7.02
C SER A 132 13.58 -12.86 -5.77
N PHE A 133 14.44 -13.87 -5.70
CA PHE A 133 14.72 -14.55 -4.44
C PHE A 133 15.73 -13.74 -3.65
N VAL A 134 15.45 -13.56 -2.36
CA VAL A 134 16.35 -12.91 -1.40
C VAL A 134 16.95 -14.02 -0.51
N TYR A 135 18.23 -13.91 -0.21
CA TYR A 135 18.90 -14.88 0.65
C TYR A 135 19.95 -14.20 1.55
N ASP A 136 20.19 -14.80 2.69
CA ASP A 136 21.27 -14.41 3.59
C ASP A 136 22.63 -14.89 3.03
N SER A 137 23.46 -13.95 2.59
CA SER A 137 24.77 -14.24 1.99
C SER A 137 25.77 -14.87 2.97
N ASP A 138 25.51 -14.73 4.29
CA ASP A 138 26.37 -15.38 5.29
C ASP A 138 26.05 -16.87 5.41
N LYS A 139 24.81 -17.26 5.16
CA LYS A 139 24.34 -18.66 5.22
C LYS A 139 24.41 -19.37 3.87
N VAL A 140 24.09 -18.69 2.78
CA VAL A 140 24.07 -19.27 1.43
C VAL A 140 25.23 -18.72 0.62
N LYS A 141 26.32 -19.48 0.55
CA LYS A 141 27.55 -19.05 -0.18
C LYS A 141 27.43 -19.19 -1.70
N SER A 142 26.56 -20.07 -2.18
CA SER A 142 26.30 -20.28 -3.60
C SER A 142 24.80 -20.39 -3.85
N ALA A 143 24.16 -19.26 -4.07
CA ALA A 143 22.75 -19.23 -4.41
C ALA A 143 22.50 -19.71 -5.84
N PRO A 144 21.41 -20.46 -6.11
CA PRO A 144 21.02 -20.83 -7.46
C PRO A 144 20.77 -19.58 -8.31
N LYS A 145 21.22 -19.62 -9.56
CA LYS A 145 21.09 -18.49 -10.52
C LYS A 145 19.94 -18.67 -11.50
N SER A 146 19.26 -19.79 -11.43
CA SER A 146 18.09 -20.11 -12.27
C SER A 146 17.13 -21.02 -11.53
N PHE A 147 15.91 -21.15 -12.07
CA PHE A 147 14.97 -22.13 -11.53
C PHE A 147 15.46 -23.57 -11.73
N ASP A 148 16.16 -23.86 -12.84
CA ASP A 148 16.71 -25.19 -13.08
C ASP A 148 17.78 -25.54 -12.03
N GLU A 149 18.66 -24.58 -11.69
CA GLU A 149 19.59 -24.78 -10.60
C GLU A 149 18.88 -24.97 -9.26
N LEU A 150 17.86 -24.16 -8.97
CA LEU A 150 17.06 -24.31 -7.74
C LEU A 150 16.39 -25.68 -7.66
N LEU A 151 15.85 -26.18 -8.77
CA LEU A 151 15.21 -27.51 -8.85
C LEU A 151 16.21 -28.65 -8.62
N ASN A 152 17.48 -28.44 -8.89
CA ASN A 152 18.55 -29.41 -8.73
C ASN A 152 19.31 -29.27 -7.40
N MET A 153 18.98 -28.27 -6.57
CA MET A 153 19.52 -28.15 -5.22
C MET A 153 19.13 -29.36 -4.37
N PRO A 154 19.90 -29.75 -3.36
CA PRO A 154 19.50 -30.76 -2.38
C PRO A 154 18.14 -30.46 -1.74
N GLU A 155 17.39 -31.48 -1.30
CA GLU A 155 16.06 -31.28 -0.72
C GLU A 155 16.06 -30.55 0.62
N ASP A 156 17.20 -30.52 1.32
CA ASP A 156 17.40 -29.74 2.54
C ASP A 156 17.65 -28.25 2.26
N PHE A 157 17.92 -27.85 1.00
CA PHE A 157 17.90 -26.48 0.60
C PHE A 157 16.46 -25.97 0.55
N LYS A 158 16.08 -25.15 1.53
CA LYS A 158 14.70 -24.69 1.71
C LYS A 158 14.49 -23.28 1.21
N ILE A 159 13.27 -23.05 0.71
CA ILE A 159 12.77 -21.72 0.34
C ILE A 159 11.48 -21.42 1.09
N VAL A 160 11.27 -20.16 1.39
CA VAL A 160 9.97 -19.61 1.82
C VAL A 160 9.33 -18.96 0.62
N ILE A 161 8.06 -19.24 0.40
CA ILE A 161 7.26 -18.59 -0.66
C ILE A 161 6.04 -17.92 -0.05
N GLN A 162 5.40 -17.05 -0.82
CA GLN A 162 4.18 -16.39 -0.39
C GLN A 162 2.96 -16.97 -1.12
N ASP A 163 1.80 -16.93 -0.48
CA ASP A 163 0.56 -17.44 -1.06
C ASP A 163 0.12 -16.55 -2.25
N PRO A 164 -0.02 -17.11 -3.46
CA PRO A 164 -0.43 -16.35 -4.64
C PRO A 164 -1.85 -15.78 -4.57
N ARG A 165 -2.67 -16.25 -3.62
CA ARG A 165 -4.04 -15.78 -3.41
C ARG A 165 -4.12 -14.51 -2.57
N SER A 166 -3.07 -14.22 -1.82
CA SER A 166 -3.04 -13.10 -0.87
C SER A 166 -1.86 -12.15 -1.09
N SER A 167 -0.84 -12.53 -1.85
CA SER A 167 0.40 -11.79 -1.99
C SER A 167 0.78 -11.55 -3.45
N THR A 168 1.15 -10.31 -3.78
CA THR A 168 1.70 -9.95 -5.10
C THR A 168 2.99 -10.71 -5.43
N PRO A 169 4.01 -10.84 -4.54
CA PRO A 169 5.16 -11.69 -4.81
C PRO A 169 4.82 -13.17 -4.98
N GLY A 170 3.83 -13.67 -4.26
CA GLY A 170 3.36 -15.06 -4.41
C GLY A 170 2.74 -15.30 -5.78
N LEU A 171 1.87 -14.39 -6.23
CA LEU A 171 1.30 -14.44 -7.59
C LEU A 171 2.40 -14.25 -8.64
N GLY A 172 3.35 -13.32 -8.41
CA GLY A 172 4.49 -13.10 -9.28
C GLY A 172 5.33 -14.37 -9.49
N LEU A 173 5.62 -15.11 -8.42
CA LEU A 173 6.32 -16.39 -8.51
C LEU A 173 5.53 -17.43 -9.32
N LEU A 174 4.21 -17.52 -9.09
CA LEU A 174 3.36 -18.44 -9.85
C LEU A 174 3.41 -18.14 -11.36
N LEU A 175 3.25 -16.87 -11.72
CA LEU A 175 3.29 -16.41 -13.10
C LEU A 175 4.69 -16.57 -13.72
N TRP A 176 5.75 -16.33 -12.96
CA TRP A 176 7.13 -16.49 -13.43
C TRP A 176 7.44 -17.95 -13.77
N VAL A 177 7.06 -18.90 -12.91
CA VAL A 177 7.19 -20.34 -13.21
C VAL A 177 6.37 -20.70 -14.45
N ARG A 178 5.13 -20.19 -14.57
CA ARG A 178 4.29 -20.44 -15.74
C ARG A 178 4.90 -19.87 -17.02
N GLN A 179 5.49 -18.68 -16.96
CA GLN A 179 6.11 -18.01 -18.10
C GLN A 179 7.33 -18.80 -18.61
N ILE A 180 8.14 -19.35 -17.72
CA ILE A 180 9.36 -20.08 -18.10
C ILE A 180 9.04 -21.49 -18.63
N TYR A 181 8.14 -22.20 -17.94
CA TYR A 181 7.94 -23.62 -18.17
C TYR A 181 6.65 -23.97 -18.93
N GLY A 182 5.79 -23.00 -19.17
CA GLY A 182 4.54 -23.21 -19.91
C GLY A 182 3.70 -24.32 -19.30
N ASP A 183 3.32 -25.30 -20.11
CA ASP A 183 2.49 -26.44 -19.70
C ASP A 183 3.20 -27.40 -18.74
N LYS A 184 4.53 -27.32 -18.63
CA LYS A 184 5.33 -28.10 -17.65
C LYS A 184 5.35 -27.48 -16.25
N ALA A 185 4.77 -26.29 -16.04
CA ALA A 185 4.74 -25.63 -14.74
C ALA A 185 4.19 -26.52 -13.59
N PRO A 186 3.14 -27.33 -13.78
CA PRO A 186 2.67 -28.24 -12.71
C PRO A 186 3.74 -29.26 -12.26
N GLU A 187 4.56 -29.75 -13.19
CA GLU A 187 5.67 -30.67 -12.86
C GLU A 187 6.77 -29.96 -12.09
N VAL A 188 7.07 -28.72 -12.46
CA VAL A 188 8.03 -27.86 -11.74
C VAL A 188 7.58 -27.64 -10.30
N TRP A 189 6.30 -27.34 -10.09
CA TRP A 189 5.75 -27.18 -8.75
C TRP A 189 5.83 -28.48 -7.92
N LYS A 190 5.64 -29.66 -8.52
CA LYS A 190 5.85 -30.93 -7.85
C LYS A 190 7.30 -31.10 -7.39
N LYS A 191 8.28 -30.67 -8.19
CA LYS A 191 9.72 -30.71 -7.85
C LYS A 191 10.11 -29.66 -6.80
N LEU A 192 9.49 -28.47 -6.82
CA LEU A 192 9.71 -27.44 -5.81
C LEU A 192 9.12 -27.78 -4.45
N LYS A 193 7.98 -28.51 -4.42
CA LYS A 193 7.23 -28.80 -3.20
C LYS A 193 8.08 -29.29 -2.03
N PRO A 194 9.00 -30.27 -2.15
CA PRO A 194 9.81 -30.74 -1.01
C PRO A 194 10.78 -29.69 -0.48
N ARG A 195 11.09 -28.64 -1.28
CA ARG A 195 11.98 -27.52 -0.88
C ARG A 195 11.22 -26.37 -0.22
N ILE A 196 9.89 -26.31 -0.33
CA ILE A 196 9.10 -25.27 0.29
C ILE A 196 9.01 -25.54 1.80
N LEU A 197 9.68 -24.69 2.59
CA LEU A 197 9.63 -24.75 4.06
C LEU A 197 8.26 -24.34 4.57
N THR A 198 7.75 -23.22 4.04
CA THR A 198 6.45 -22.66 4.41
C THR A 198 5.92 -21.76 3.31
N ILE A 199 4.61 -21.53 3.34
CA ILE A 199 3.90 -20.58 2.49
C ILE A 199 3.31 -19.51 3.41
N THR A 200 3.82 -18.28 3.33
CA THR A 200 3.36 -17.18 4.16
C THR A 200 2.22 -16.43 3.51
N LYS A 201 1.45 -15.70 4.32
CA LYS A 201 0.34 -14.88 3.87
C LYS A 201 0.81 -13.67 3.07
N GLY A 202 1.92 -13.08 3.47
CA GLY A 202 2.46 -11.85 2.90
C GLY A 202 3.96 -11.71 3.06
N TRP A 203 4.44 -10.52 2.71
CA TRP A 203 5.86 -10.19 2.65
C TRP A 203 6.49 -10.13 4.04
N SER A 204 5.82 -9.49 5.01
CA SER A 204 6.35 -9.29 6.36
C SER A 204 6.64 -10.59 7.11
N GLU A 205 5.87 -11.66 6.82
CA GLU A 205 6.08 -12.98 7.41
C GLU A 205 7.17 -13.78 6.69
N ALA A 206 7.37 -13.50 5.39
CA ALA A 206 8.33 -14.21 4.56
C ALA A 206 9.77 -13.73 4.79
N TYR A 207 9.94 -12.44 5.02
CA TYR A 207 11.21 -11.76 5.20
C TYR A 207 11.70 -11.85 6.64
#